data_8744924f0f43152fd42866c7543f42b5
#
_entry.id   8744924f0f43152fd42866c7543f42b5
#
_cell.length_a   1.000
_cell.length_b   1.000
_cell.length_c   1.000
_cell.angle_alpha   90.00
_cell.angle_beta   90.00
_cell.angle_gamma   90.00
#
_symmetry.space_group_name_H-M   'P 1'
#
loop_
_entity.id
_entity.type
_entity.pdbx_description
1 polymer ?
#
loop_
_entity_poly.entity_id
_entity_poly.type
_entity_poly.pdbx_seq_one_letter_code
_entity_poly.pdbx_strand_id
1 'polypeptide(L)'
;MKNRFKKYQAQTTSNPLGLEIKKAKGSFIYSQNKKYLDFVAGVSVNNLGHSNSEINRAITKQLDKYSHVMVYGEFVQEKSIELCELLSELLPRKLNCTYLTNSGTEAIEASLKLAKRITGRQKIVSMNNAYHGSTHGSLSVSGYEKRKRRYRPLLPNIFQINFNSKNDLSIIDNDTACVIMEPIQGGAGFISANIEYLKEIRKLCDRHNVILIFDELQTGIGRTGKMFAFENYKIVPDILVIGKALGGGFPIGALISDRKLLSKFISNPELGHITTFGGHPVIASAGLKTLQIILREKLHLKTIEKEKIFRNRLKHELIEEIRGSGLMLCLIMKNSSIASQLVSESLNKGLILFFLLYEKRAVRITPPLTISENEINQGCDIIIQCLKKIN
;
A
#
# COMPACT_ATOMS: atom_id res chain seq x y z
N MET A 1 26.88 9.17 13.57
CA MET A 1 25.76 8.24 13.35
C MET A 1 25.90 7.47 12.04
N LYS A 2 26.23 8.10 10.89
CA LYS A 2 26.35 7.45 9.54
C LYS A 2 27.29 6.23 9.49
N ASN A 3 28.46 6.30 10.12
CA ASN A 3 29.40 5.16 10.15
C ASN A 3 28.83 3.97 10.94
N ARG A 4 28.12 4.23 12.04
CA ARG A 4 27.43 3.18 12.83
C ARG A 4 26.31 2.56 12.03
N PHE A 5 25.49 3.36 11.31
CA PHE A 5 24.45 2.89 10.40
C PHE A 5 25.00 1.92 9.36
N LYS A 6 26.11 2.29 8.68
CA LYS A 6 26.74 1.42 7.67
C LYS A 6 27.34 0.15 8.27
N LYS A 7 27.84 0.19 9.51
CA LYS A 7 28.50 -0.93 10.15
C LYS A 7 27.53 -1.96 10.74
N TYR A 8 26.43 -1.48 11.37
CA TYR A 8 25.59 -2.36 12.20
C TYR A 8 24.20 -2.63 11.62
N GLN A 9 23.74 -1.87 10.63
CA GLN A 9 22.45 -2.08 10.00
C GLN A 9 22.64 -2.49 8.55
N ALA A 10 22.09 -3.65 8.16
CA ALA A 10 22.14 -4.11 6.77
C ALA A 10 21.43 -3.12 5.86
N GLN A 11 22.09 -2.72 4.76
CA GLN A 11 21.50 -1.88 3.73
C GLN A 11 20.94 -2.73 2.59
N THR A 12 19.87 -2.23 1.98
CA THR A 12 19.22 -2.82 0.79
C THR A 12 19.54 -2.06 -0.50
N THR A 13 20.40 -1.03 -0.40
CA THR A 13 20.94 -0.25 -1.53
C THR A 13 22.37 0.14 -1.26
N SER A 14 23.19 0.23 -2.31
CA SER A 14 24.59 0.69 -2.22
C SER A 14 24.71 2.19 -1.90
N ASN A 15 23.68 2.98 -2.21
CA ASN A 15 23.68 4.44 -2.06
C ASN A 15 22.46 4.91 -1.25
N PRO A 16 22.40 4.63 0.08
CA PRO A 16 21.33 5.14 0.92
C PRO A 16 21.41 6.65 1.05
N LEU A 17 20.29 7.35 1.12
CA LEU A 17 20.24 8.81 1.34
C LEU A 17 20.97 9.22 2.63
N GLY A 18 20.99 8.35 3.63
CA GLY A 18 21.73 8.57 4.88
C GLY A 18 21.29 9.81 5.65
N LEU A 19 20.02 10.20 5.53
CA LEU A 19 19.45 11.33 6.27
C LEU A 19 19.28 10.95 7.74
N GLU A 20 19.94 11.68 8.64
CA GLU A 20 19.85 11.47 10.08
C GLU A 20 18.58 12.12 10.63
N ILE A 21 17.59 11.30 10.98
CA ILE A 21 16.29 11.76 11.47
C ILE A 21 16.37 12.04 12.97
N LYS A 22 15.95 13.23 13.38
CA LYS A 22 15.84 13.65 14.79
C LYS A 22 14.39 13.68 15.27
N LYS A 23 13.45 14.07 14.38
CA LYS A 23 12.05 14.27 14.69
C LYS A 23 11.22 14.19 13.39
N ALA A 24 9.98 13.82 13.50
CA ALA A 24 9.00 13.97 12.41
C ALA A 24 7.67 14.41 13.00
N LYS A 25 6.96 15.35 12.35
CA LYS A 25 5.64 15.84 12.79
C LYS A 25 4.85 16.41 11.61
N GLY A 26 3.59 16.04 11.50
CA GLY A 26 2.72 16.45 10.39
C GLY A 26 3.31 16.04 9.05
N SER A 27 3.44 16.95 8.10
CA SER A 27 4.04 16.71 6.78
C SER A 27 5.57 16.88 6.77
N PHE A 28 6.23 16.98 7.93
CA PHE A 28 7.65 17.35 7.98
C PHE A 28 8.50 16.31 8.73
N ILE A 29 9.72 16.13 8.20
CA ILE A 29 10.82 15.38 8.80
C ILE A 29 11.94 16.37 9.15
N TYR A 30 12.57 16.21 10.29
CA TYR A 30 13.62 17.08 10.81
C TYR A 30 14.92 16.27 10.95
N SER A 31 15.96 16.72 10.30
CA SER A 31 17.35 16.35 10.55
C SER A 31 17.99 17.40 11.48
N GLN A 32 19.30 17.31 11.75
CA GLN A 32 19.97 18.17 12.74
C GLN A 32 19.54 19.66 12.66
N ASN A 33 19.81 20.32 11.53
CA ASN A 33 19.56 21.75 11.34
C ASN A 33 18.61 22.04 10.18
N LYS A 34 17.91 21.02 9.66
CA LYS A 34 17.09 21.17 8.47
C LYS A 34 15.74 20.50 8.60
N LYS A 35 14.72 21.20 8.14
CA LYS A 35 13.34 20.74 8.02
C LYS A 35 13.10 20.34 6.57
N TYR A 36 12.45 19.19 6.38
CA TYR A 36 12.10 18.66 5.08
C TYR A 36 10.61 18.46 4.99
N LEU A 37 9.99 18.98 3.95
CA LEU A 37 8.63 18.64 3.57
C LEU A 37 8.64 17.23 2.97
N ASP A 38 7.75 16.34 3.44
CA ASP A 38 7.75 14.92 3.06
C ASP A 38 6.62 14.60 2.09
N PHE A 39 6.98 14.40 0.82
CA PHE A 39 6.05 13.93 -0.21
C PHE A 39 6.08 12.41 -0.41
N VAL A 40 6.58 11.64 0.57
CA VAL A 40 6.66 10.18 0.52
C VAL A 40 5.78 9.54 1.59
N ALA A 41 5.67 10.17 2.77
CA ALA A 41 4.89 9.72 3.91
C ALA A 41 5.16 8.25 4.30
N GLY A 42 6.47 7.86 4.35
CA GLY A 42 6.85 6.48 4.65
C GLY A 42 6.35 5.47 3.62
N VAL A 43 6.25 5.85 2.34
CA VAL A 43 5.67 5.07 1.24
C VAL A 43 4.15 4.85 1.44
N SER A 44 3.42 5.97 1.58
CA SER A 44 1.96 6.00 1.80
C SER A 44 1.52 5.32 3.11
N VAL A 45 2.34 5.37 4.15
CA VAL A 45 2.05 4.82 5.48
C VAL A 45 1.46 5.89 6.40
N ASN A 46 2.05 7.08 6.42
CA ASN A 46 1.67 8.16 7.34
C ASN A 46 0.57 9.05 6.73
N ASN A 47 -0.62 8.48 6.47
CA ASN A 47 -1.75 9.23 5.90
C ASN A 47 -2.21 10.39 6.79
N LEU A 48 -2.07 10.27 8.11
CA LEU A 48 -2.40 11.31 9.08
C LEU A 48 -1.21 12.21 9.46
N GLY A 49 -0.13 12.12 8.68
CA GLY A 49 1.14 12.79 9.01
C GLY A 49 1.91 12.08 10.11
N HIS A 50 3.13 12.54 10.31
CA HIS A 50 4.03 11.99 11.32
C HIS A 50 3.58 12.38 12.73
N SER A 51 3.74 11.48 13.70
CA SER A 51 3.52 11.70 15.13
C SER A 51 2.14 12.31 15.45
N ASN A 52 1.08 11.72 14.88
CA ASN A 52 -0.29 12.14 15.18
C ASN A 52 -0.61 11.92 16.65
N SER A 53 -1.00 13.00 17.35
CA SER A 53 -1.19 12.97 18.80
C SER A 53 -2.35 12.11 19.27
N GLU A 54 -3.41 11.96 18.47
CA GLU A 54 -4.55 11.12 18.84
C GLU A 54 -4.20 9.63 18.73
N ILE A 55 -3.43 9.23 17.69
CA ILE A 55 -2.91 7.86 17.56
C ILE A 55 -1.98 7.56 18.73
N ASN A 56 -1.04 8.47 19.05
CA ASN A 56 -0.11 8.28 20.14
C ASN A 56 -0.85 8.08 21.47
N ARG A 57 -1.87 8.91 21.77
CA ARG A 57 -2.70 8.75 22.99
C ARG A 57 -3.46 7.42 23.01
N ALA A 58 -4.00 6.97 21.88
CA ALA A 58 -4.70 5.69 21.81
C ALA A 58 -3.75 4.51 22.12
N ILE A 59 -2.53 4.57 21.60
CA ILE A 59 -1.47 3.58 21.87
C ILE A 59 -1.08 3.59 23.35
N THR A 60 -0.79 4.77 23.93
CA THR A 60 -0.44 4.90 25.35
C THR A 60 -1.54 4.31 26.23
N LYS A 61 -2.80 4.68 25.97
CA LYS A 61 -3.95 4.14 26.73
C LYS A 61 -4.06 2.61 26.63
N GLN A 62 -3.71 2.02 25.49
CA GLN A 62 -3.71 0.55 25.34
C GLN A 62 -2.52 -0.07 26.08
N LEU A 63 -1.34 0.56 26.04
CA LEU A 63 -0.14 0.11 26.78
C LEU A 63 -0.37 0.08 28.30
N ASP A 64 -1.13 1.06 28.84
CA ASP A 64 -1.49 1.10 30.26
C ASP A 64 -2.38 -0.09 30.67
N LYS A 65 -3.12 -0.72 29.73
CA LYS A 65 -3.91 -1.92 30.00
C LYS A 65 -3.04 -3.19 29.87
N TYR A 66 -2.47 -3.41 28.71
CA TYR A 66 -1.55 -4.50 28.35
C TYR A 66 -0.94 -4.25 26.96
N SER A 67 0.29 -4.69 26.76
CA SER A 67 0.97 -4.57 25.46
C SER A 67 0.61 -5.72 24.52
N HIS A 68 0.63 -6.95 24.99
CA HIS A 68 0.37 -8.14 24.19
C HIS A 68 -0.20 -9.27 25.04
N VAL A 69 -1.15 -10.00 24.49
CA VAL A 69 -1.63 -11.31 24.93
C VAL A 69 -1.81 -12.19 23.71
N MET A 70 -1.95 -13.50 23.89
CA MET A 70 -2.12 -14.44 22.77
C MET A 70 -3.28 -14.01 21.85
N VAL A 71 -3.02 -13.93 20.55
CA VAL A 71 -4.01 -13.50 19.55
C VAL A 71 -4.76 -14.68 18.93
N TYR A 72 -4.26 -15.49 18.12
CA TYR A 72 -4.75 -16.72 17.45
C TYR A 72 -6.27 -16.91 17.33
N GLY A 73 -7.09 -15.90 17.67
CA GLY A 73 -8.54 -16.05 17.77
C GLY A 73 -9.01 -16.68 19.10
N GLU A 74 -8.13 -16.90 20.07
CA GLU A 74 -8.46 -17.54 21.35
C GLU A 74 -8.97 -16.53 22.39
N PHE A 75 -8.31 -15.36 22.47
CA PHE A 75 -8.67 -14.34 23.47
C PHE A 75 -9.47 -13.21 22.82
N VAL A 76 -10.54 -12.82 23.50
CA VAL A 76 -11.38 -11.68 23.10
C VAL A 76 -10.68 -10.36 23.46
N GLN A 77 -10.29 -9.58 22.45
CA GLN A 77 -9.54 -8.35 22.62
C GLN A 77 -10.30 -7.15 22.01
N GLU A 78 -10.74 -6.23 22.86
CA GLU A 78 -11.61 -5.10 22.52
C GLU A 78 -11.14 -4.35 21.25
N LYS A 79 -9.89 -3.90 21.20
CA LYS A 79 -9.41 -3.02 20.11
C LYS A 79 -9.29 -3.73 18.77
N SER A 80 -8.98 -5.03 18.76
CA SER A 80 -8.97 -5.83 17.54
C SER A 80 -10.38 -6.03 17.00
N ILE A 81 -11.36 -6.26 17.88
CA ILE A 81 -12.78 -6.42 17.50
C ILE A 81 -13.31 -5.10 16.95
N GLU A 82 -13.16 -3.99 17.67
CA GLU A 82 -13.65 -2.67 17.23
C GLU A 82 -13.05 -2.25 15.87
N LEU A 83 -11.77 -2.59 15.61
CA LEU A 83 -11.15 -2.35 14.31
C LEU A 83 -11.81 -3.20 13.21
N CYS A 84 -12.06 -4.50 13.48
CA CYS A 84 -12.69 -5.40 12.52
C CYS A 84 -14.16 -5.02 12.26
N GLU A 85 -14.89 -4.60 13.28
CA GLU A 85 -16.27 -4.10 13.18
C GLU A 85 -16.31 -2.85 12.29
N LEU A 86 -15.49 -1.84 12.58
CA LEU A 86 -15.45 -0.62 11.78
C LEU A 86 -15.08 -0.91 10.31
N LEU A 87 -14.14 -1.83 10.06
CA LEU A 87 -13.82 -2.25 8.69
C LEU A 87 -15.02 -2.90 8.00
N SER A 88 -15.78 -3.75 8.72
CA SER A 88 -16.99 -4.39 8.19
C SER A 88 -18.10 -3.39 7.87
N GLU A 89 -18.25 -2.33 8.67
CA GLU A 89 -19.22 -1.26 8.44
C GLU A 89 -18.88 -0.41 7.21
N LEU A 90 -17.60 -0.24 6.92
CA LEU A 90 -17.12 0.55 5.78
C LEU A 90 -17.14 -0.19 4.45
N LEU A 91 -17.35 -1.50 4.47
CA LEU A 91 -17.19 -2.38 3.32
C LEU A 91 -18.53 -2.99 2.85
N PRO A 92 -18.64 -3.40 1.59
CA PRO A 92 -19.80 -4.14 1.11
C PRO A 92 -20.04 -5.44 1.90
N ARG A 93 -21.31 -5.85 2.02
CA ARG A 93 -21.76 -7.01 2.84
C ARG A 93 -20.95 -8.29 2.66
N LYS A 94 -20.37 -8.53 1.49
CA LYS A 94 -19.54 -9.72 1.22
C LYS A 94 -18.10 -9.62 1.76
N LEU A 95 -17.69 -8.45 2.26
CA LEU A 95 -16.39 -8.22 2.90
C LEU A 95 -16.61 -7.91 4.39
N ASN A 96 -17.09 -8.91 5.13
CA ASN A 96 -17.65 -8.74 6.47
C ASN A 96 -16.84 -9.37 7.60
N CYS A 97 -15.67 -9.93 7.29
CA CYS A 97 -14.81 -10.54 8.29
C CYS A 97 -13.34 -10.25 7.97
N THR A 98 -12.56 -9.92 9.01
CA THR A 98 -11.17 -9.49 8.88
C THR A 98 -10.23 -10.45 9.59
N TYR A 99 -9.17 -10.86 8.91
CA TYR A 99 -8.00 -11.53 9.48
C TYR A 99 -6.84 -10.54 9.54
N LEU A 100 -6.44 -10.15 10.76
CA LEU A 100 -5.35 -9.19 10.99
C LEU A 100 -3.98 -9.87 10.93
N THR A 101 -2.99 -9.18 10.37
CA THR A 101 -1.59 -9.59 10.26
C THR A 101 -0.66 -8.44 10.65
N ASN A 102 0.67 -8.71 10.68
CA ASN A 102 1.67 -7.70 11.07
C ASN A 102 2.15 -6.85 9.90
N SER A 103 1.94 -7.31 8.70
CA SER A 103 2.43 -6.67 7.48
C SER A 103 1.56 -7.00 6.27
N GLY A 104 1.68 -6.16 5.23
CA GLY A 104 0.99 -6.42 3.97
C GLY A 104 1.42 -7.72 3.30
N THR A 105 2.71 -8.05 3.36
CA THR A 105 3.21 -9.30 2.76
C THR A 105 2.61 -10.53 3.44
N GLU A 106 2.42 -10.54 4.78
CA GLU A 106 1.72 -11.61 5.49
C GLU A 106 0.24 -11.70 5.09
N ALA A 107 -0.42 -10.57 4.89
CA ALA A 107 -1.81 -10.57 4.41
C ALA A 107 -1.94 -11.14 2.98
N ILE A 108 -0.95 -10.88 2.12
CA ILE A 108 -0.86 -11.52 0.79
C ILE A 108 -0.65 -13.03 0.94
N GLU A 109 0.29 -13.49 1.78
CA GLU A 109 0.51 -14.93 2.04
C GLU A 109 -0.79 -15.62 2.49
N ALA A 110 -1.50 -15.01 3.45
CA ALA A 110 -2.80 -15.49 3.92
C ALA A 110 -3.83 -15.57 2.78
N SER A 111 -3.88 -14.55 1.92
CA SER A 111 -4.82 -14.48 0.79
C SER A 111 -4.59 -15.60 -0.23
N LEU A 112 -3.32 -15.85 -0.59
CA LEU A 112 -2.96 -16.91 -1.53
C LEU A 112 -3.28 -18.29 -0.96
N LYS A 113 -2.97 -18.53 0.33
CA LYS A 113 -3.31 -19.77 1.03
C LYS A 113 -4.82 -19.98 1.11
N LEU A 114 -5.58 -18.92 1.45
CA LEU A 114 -7.03 -18.97 1.52
C LEU A 114 -7.65 -19.29 0.16
N ALA A 115 -7.23 -18.62 -0.91
CA ALA A 115 -7.74 -18.86 -2.26
C ALA A 115 -7.52 -20.30 -2.74
N LYS A 116 -6.31 -20.86 -2.53
CA LYS A 116 -6.03 -22.27 -2.80
C LYS A 116 -6.92 -23.20 -1.99
N ARG A 117 -7.16 -22.88 -0.73
CA ARG A 117 -7.98 -23.70 0.16
C ARG A 117 -9.46 -23.67 -0.18
N ILE A 118 -9.98 -22.50 -0.61
CA ILE A 118 -11.38 -22.37 -1.05
C ILE A 118 -11.64 -23.19 -2.31
N THR A 119 -10.71 -23.09 -3.28
CA THR A 119 -10.91 -23.63 -4.64
C THR A 119 -10.38 -25.05 -4.81
N GLY A 120 -9.44 -25.50 -3.97
CA GLY A 120 -8.68 -26.73 -4.16
C GLY A 120 -7.68 -26.68 -5.32
N ARG A 121 -7.48 -25.51 -5.94
CA ARG A 121 -6.67 -25.31 -7.14
C ARG A 121 -5.32 -24.69 -6.79
N GLN A 122 -4.36 -24.79 -7.73
CA GLN A 122 -2.98 -24.33 -7.49
C GLN A 122 -2.55 -23.16 -8.36
N LYS A 123 -3.18 -22.98 -9.54
CA LYS A 123 -2.85 -21.96 -10.51
C LYS A 123 -3.22 -20.57 -9.98
N ILE A 124 -2.26 -19.65 -10.02
CA ILE A 124 -2.45 -18.26 -9.62
C ILE A 124 -2.09 -17.36 -10.81
N VAL A 125 -2.97 -16.43 -11.13
CA VAL A 125 -2.73 -15.40 -12.14
C VAL A 125 -2.41 -14.08 -11.44
N SER A 126 -1.31 -13.44 -11.82
CA SER A 126 -0.88 -12.13 -11.34
C SER A 126 -0.48 -11.21 -12.51
N MET A 127 -0.14 -9.96 -12.21
CA MET A 127 0.14 -8.97 -13.25
C MET A 127 1.64 -8.74 -13.41
N ASN A 128 2.11 -8.59 -14.66
CA ASN A 128 3.45 -8.07 -14.94
C ASN A 128 3.63 -6.72 -14.24
N ASN A 129 4.83 -6.49 -13.68
CA ASN A 129 5.20 -5.30 -12.92
C ASN A 129 4.36 -5.02 -11.66
N ALA A 130 3.61 -6.00 -11.14
CA ALA A 130 2.96 -5.90 -9.84
C ALA A 130 3.97 -6.05 -8.69
N TYR A 131 3.67 -5.42 -7.54
CA TYR A 131 4.43 -5.57 -6.30
C TYR A 131 3.52 -5.97 -5.15
N HIS A 132 3.70 -7.18 -4.63
CA HIS A 132 2.86 -7.74 -3.57
C HIS A 132 3.60 -8.04 -2.27
N GLY A 133 4.92 -7.81 -2.22
CA GLY A 133 5.74 -8.05 -1.04
C GLY A 133 7.05 -8.77 -1.34
N SER A 134 7.75 -9.18 -0.28
CA SER A 134 9.10 -9.75 -0.36
C SER A 134 9.25 -11.09 0.37
N THR A 135 8.20 -11.66 0.96
CA THR A 135 8.18 -13.07 1.40
C THR A 135 8.05 -14.00 0.19
N HIS A 136 8.39 -15.27 0.31
CA HIS A 136 8.46 -16.16 -0.85
C HIS A 136 7.15 -16.25 -1.65
N GLY A 137 5.99 -16.36 -1.02
CA GLY A 137 4.71 -16.40 -1.73
C GLY A 137 4.36 -15.06 -2.37
N SER A 138 4.45 -13.95 -1.64
CA SER A 138 4.19 -12.61 -2.19
C SER A 138 5.18 -12.21 -3.28
N LEU A 139 6.46 -12.62 -3.15
CA LEU A 139 7.48 -12.44 -4.18
C LEU A 139 7.17 -13.27 -5.43
N SER A 140 6.64 -14.49 -5.26
CA SER A 140 6.25 -15.36 -6.38
C SER A 140 5.23 -14.71 -7.29
N VAL A 141 4.21 -14.06 -6.72
CA VAL A 141 3.15 -13.37 -7.45
C VAL A 141 3.51 -11.94 -7.88
N SER A 142 4.61 -11.38 -7.38
CA SER A 142 5.13 -10.10 -7.85
C SER A 142 5.64 -10.22 -9.29
N GLY A 143 5.42 -9.18 -10.13
CA GLY A 143 5.53 -9.25 -11.58
C GLY A 143 6.86 -8.78 -12.19
N TYR A 144 7.92 -8.57 -11.41
CA TYR A 144 9.18 -8.01 -11.92
C TYR A 144 10.36 -9.00 -11.76
N GLU A 145 10.68 -9.73 -12.82
CA GLU A 145 11.64 -10.86 -12.82
C GLU A 145 13.03 -10.50 -12.28
N LYS A 146 13.54 -9.30 -12.58
CA LYS A 146 14.86 -8.86 -12.08
C LYS A 146 14.99 -8.92 -10.55
N ARG A 147 13.87 -8.80 -9.81
CA ARG A 147 13.85 -8.91 -8.35
C ARG A 147 13.66 -10.32 -7.83
N LYS A 148 13.22 -11.27 -8.67
CA LYS A 148 12.87 -12.65 -8.29
C LYS A 148 13.96 -13.68 -8.61
N ARG A 149 14.63 -13.51 -9.74
CA ARG A 149 15.50 -14.54 -10.32
C ARG A 149 16.56 -15.13 -9.37
N ARG A 150 17.05 -14.33 -8.43
CA ARG A 150 18.08 -14.77 -7.48
C ARG A 150 17.52 -15.45 -6.23
N TYR A 151 16.20 -15.53 -6.09
CA TYR A 151 15.51 -16.13 -4.95
C TYR A 151 14.75 -17.41 -5.33
N ARG A 152 14.98 -17.91 -6.55
CA ARG A 152 14.37 -19.16 -7.01
C ARG A 152 14.99 -20.38 -6.31
N PRO A 153 14.22 -21.48 -6.04
CA PRO A 153 12.86 -21.71 -6.51
C PRO A 153 11.80 -20.89 -5.74
N LEU A 154 10.79 -20.44 -6.44
CA LEU A 154 9.61 -19.76 -5.90
C LEU A 154 8.38 -20.68 -6.03
N LEU A 155 7.19 -20.25 -5.60
CA LEU A 155 5.97 -21.04 -5.74
C LEU A 155 5.72 -21.40 -7.22
N PRO A 156 5.39 -22.68 -7.51
CA PRO A 156 5.02 -23.11 -8.86
C PRO A 156 3.63 -22.60 -9.26
N ASN A 157 3.27 -22.78 -10.54
CA ASN A 157 1.96 -22.48 -11.10
C ASN A 157 1.54 -21.01 -10.98
N ILE A 158 2.50 -20.09 -11.03
CA ILE A 158 2.26 -18.64 -11.09
C ILE A 158 2.37 -18.20 -12.55
N PHE A 159 1.29 -17.61 -13.06
CA PHE A 159 1.19 -17.10 -14.43
C PHE A 159 1.03 -15.58 -14.39
N GLN A 160 1.83 -14.87 -15.17
CA GLN A 160 1.82 -13.42 -15.22
C GLN A 160 1.26 -12.94 -16.55
N ILE A 161 0.32 -12.00 -16.49
CA ILE A 161 -0.32 -11.38 -17.65
C ILE A 161 -0.05 -9.88 -17.69
N ASN A 162 -0.20 -9.27 -18.85
CA ASN A 162 0.00 -7.85 -19.02
C ASN A 162 -1.18 -7.07 -18.43
N PHE A 163 -0.85 -6.10 -17.58
CA PHE A 163 -1.84 -5.21 -16.98
C PHE A 163 -2.53 -4.37 -18.04
N ASN A 164 -3.86 -4.25 -17.95
CA ASN A 164 -4.72 -3.56 -18.95
C ASN A 164 -4.76 -4.20 -20.35
N SER A 165 -4.23 -5.42 -20.52
CA SER A 165 -4.35 -6.18 -21.77
C SER A 165 -5.44 -7.25 -21.67
N LYS A 166 -6.37 -7.27 -22.61
CA LYS A 166 -7.42 -8.30 -22.68
C LYS A 166 -6.93 -9.58 -23.39
N ASN A 167 -5.81 -9.52 -24.10
CA ASN A 167 -5.32 -10.63 -24.93
C ASN A 167 -4.93 -11.87 -24.10
N ASP A 168 -4.49 -11.66 -22.86
CA ASP A 168 -3.97 -12.72 -22.01
C ASP A 168 -5.05 -13.30 -21.06
N LEU A 169 -6.28 -12.78 -21.09
CA LEU A 169 -7.32 -13.12 -20.11
C LEU A 169 -7.85 -14.55 -20.23
N SER A 170 -7.67 -15.21 -21.38
CA SER A 170 -8.05 -16.62 -21.59
C SER A 170 -7.30 -17.59 -20.67
N ILE A 171 -6.20 -17.16 -20.04
CA ILE A 171 -5.48 -17.96 -19.05
C ILE A 171 -6.28 -18.13 -17.74
N ILE A 172 -7.30 -17.29 -17.49
CA ILE A 172 -8.20 -17.39 -16.35
C ILE A 172 -9.26 -18.43 -16.67
N ASP A 173 -9.11 -19.61 -16.11
CA ASP A 173 -9.90 -20.82 -16.43
C ASP A 173 -10.29 -21.59 -15.17
N ASN A 174 -10.85 -22.79 -15.35
CA ASN A 174 -11.32 -23.65 -14.27
C ASN A 174 -10.20 -24.21 -13.36
N ASP A 175 -8.93 -24.13 -13.77
CA ASP A 175 -7.79 -24.56 -12.97
C ASP A 175 -7.22 -23.41 -12.10
N THR A 176 -7.68 -22.19 -12.34
CA THR A 176 -7.22 -20.99 -11.64
C THR A 176 -7.82 -20.92 -10.25
N ALA A 177 -6.97 -20.82 -9.23
CA ALA A 177 -7.36 -20.60 -7.82
C ALA A 177 -7.74 -19.14 -7.58
N CYS A 178 -6.89 -18.21 -8.03
CA CYS A 178 -7.14 -16.79 -7.88
C CYS A 178 -6.46 -15.94 -8.95
N VAL A 179 -7.00 -14.74 -9.13
CA VAL A 179 -6.36 -13.61 -9.78
C VAL A 179 -6.02 -12.60 -8.68
N ILE A 180 -4.73 -12.19 -8.59
CA ILE A 180 -4.30 -11.15 -7.67
C ILE A 180 -3.79 -9.93 -8.44
N MET A 181 -4.24 -8.73 -8.04
CA MET A 181 -3.84 -7.49 -8.70
C MET A 181 -3.98 -6.27 -7.78
N GLU A 182 -3.21 -5.23 -8.09
CA GLU A 182 -3.36 -3.89 -7.55
C GLU A 182 -4.36 -3.11 -8.42
N PRO A 183 -5.34 -2.36 -7.88
CA PRO A 183 -6.19 -1.46 -8.69
C PRO A 183 -5.40 -0.34 -9.38
N ILE A 184 -4.29 0.08 -8.76
CA ILE A 184 -3.28 0.98 -9.34
C ILE A 184 -1.92 0.37 -9.04
N GLN A 185 -1.16 0.00 -10.07
CA GLN A 185 0.16 -0.63 -9.89
C GLN A 185 1.16 0.34 -9.25
N GLY A 186 1.49 0.10 -7.98
CA GLY A 186 2.35 0.97 -7.19
C GLY A 186 3.80 1.02 -7.66
N GLY A 187 4.34 -0.12 -8.08
CA GLY A 187 5.74 -0.23 -8.53
C GLY A 187 6.00 0.24 -9.95
N ALA A 188 5.00 0.19 -10.82
CA ALA A 188 5.11 0.36 -12.27
C ALA A 188 4.92 1.81 -12.77
N GLY A 189 4.79 2.79 -11.88
CA GLY A 189 4.54 4.17 -12.27
C GLY A 189 3.09 4.61 -12.04
N PHE A 190 2.41 4.08 -11.05
CA PHE A 190 1.02 4.37 -10.68
C PHE A 190 0.04 4.24 -11.83
N ILE A 191 0.15 3.14 -12.56
CA ILE A 191 -0.74 2.82 -13.68
C ILE A 191 -2.07 2.34 -13.12
N SER A 192 -3.14 3.08 -13.41
CA SER A 192 -4.50 2.73 -13.02
C SER A 192 -5.06 1.63 -13.92
N ALA A 193 -5.85 0.74 -13.34
CA ALA A 193 -6.59 -0.26 -14.11
C ALA A 193 -7.65 0.39 -15.00
N ASN A 194 -7.83 -0.15 -16.20
CA ASN A 194 -8.94 0.21 -17.06
C ASN A 194 -10.22 -0.47 -16.54
N ILE A 195 -11.32 0.26 -16.47
CA ILE A 195 -12.59 -0.26 -15.92
C ILE A 195 -13.14 -1.45 -16.72
N GLU A 196 -13.02 -1.42 -18.04
CA GLU A 196 -13.49 -2.53 -18.90
C GLU A 196 -12.60 -3.77 -18.79
N TYR A 197 -11.32 -3.59 -18.50
CA TYR A 197 -10.40 -4.68 -18.19
C TYR A 197 -10.79 -5.34 -16.84
N LEU A 198 -11.05 -4.54 -15.82
CA LEU A 198 -11.47 -5.06 -14.51
C LEU A 198 -12.83 -5.77 -14.56
N LYS A 199 -13.79 -5.22 -15.32
CA LYS A 199 -15.10 -5.87 -15.53
C LYS A 199 -14.93 -7.25 -16.18
N GLU A 200 -14.07 -7.37 -17.17
CA GLU A 200 -13.84 -8.66 -17.83
C GLU A 200 -13.14 -9.67 -16.90
N ILE A 201 -12.15 -9.22 -16.11
CA ILE A 201 -11.54 -10.07 -15.06
C ILE A 201 -12.61 -10.55 -14.08
N ARG A 202 -13.47 -9.65 -13.55
CA ARG A 202 -14.53 -10.03 -12.62
C ARG A 202 -15.48 -11.05 -13.24
N LYS A 203 -15.91 -10.84 -14.47
CA LYS A 203 -16.79 -11.76 -15.21
C LYS A 203 -16.15 -13.14 -15.41
N LEU A 204 -14.87 -13.21 -15.75
CA LEU A 204 -14.15 -14.48 -15.88
C LEU A 204 -13.99 -15.18 -14.53
N CYS A 205 -13.65 -14.42 -13.47
CA CYS A 205 -13.59 -14.97 -12.12
C CYS A 205 -14.94 -15.55 -11.67
N ASP A 206 -16.04 -14.85 -11.93
CA ASP A 206 -17.39 -15.33 -11.60
C ASP A 206 -17.74 -16.59 -12.40
N ARG A 207 -17.46 -16.61 -13.72
CA ARG A 207 -17.71 -17.75 -14.60
C ARG A 207 -16.99 -19.03 -14.16
N HIS A 208 -15.74 -18.90 -13.74
CA HIS A 208 -14.87 -20.05 -13.43
C HIS A 208 -14.73 -20.30 -11.92
N ASN A 209 -15.48 -19.59 -11.08
CA ASN A 209 -15.36 -19.65 -9.61
C ASN A 209 -13.91 -19.44 -9.15
N VAL A 210 -13.25 -18.41 -9.69
CA VAL A 210 -11.89 -17.95 -9.35
C VAL A 210 -11.98 -16.85 -8.32
N ILE A 211 -11.13 -16.87 -7.32
CA ILE A 211 -11.08 -15.85 -6.27
C ILE A 211 -10.38 -14.60 -6.82
N LEU A 212 -11.06 -13.45 -6.84
CA LEU A 212 -10.46 -12.17 -7.17
C LEU A 212 -9.91 -11.50 -5.90
N ILE A 213 -8.60 -11.26 -5.86
CA ILE A 213 -7.89 -10.60 -4.76
C ILE A 213 -7.46 -9.20 -5.22
N PHE A 214 -7.93 -8.16 -4.52
CA PHE A 214 -7.39 -6.82 -4.69
C PHE A 214 -6.38 -6.50 -3.59
N ASP A 215 -5.16 -6.20 -4.03
CA ASP A 215 -4.11 -5.64 -3.19
C ASP A 215 -4.28 -4.13 -3.12
N GLU A 216 -4.88 -3.67 -2.05
CA GLU A 216 -5.05 -2.24 -1.74
C GLU A 216 -4.13 -1.77 -0.60
N LEU A 217 -2.99 -2.42 -0.43
CA LEU A 217 -2.00 -2.02 0.56
C LEU A 217 -1.52 -0.58 0.39
N GLN A 218 -1.49 -0.07 -0.84
CA GLN A 218 -1.09 1.31 -1.10
C GLN A 218 -2.26 2.20 -1.53
N THR A 219 -3.24 1.67 -2.23
CA THR A 219 -4.37 2.42 -2.81
C THR A 219 -5.49 2.69 -1.83
N GLY A 220 -5.61 1.88 -0.77
CA GLY A 220 -6.67 1.99 0.23
C GLY A 220 -6.47 3.11 1.24
N ILE A 221 -7.38 3.14 2.21
CA ILE A 221 -7.37 4.05 3.37
C ILE A 221 -7.32 5.53 2.97
N GLY A 222 -8.19 5.90 2.02
CA GLY A 222 -8.41 7.27 1.62
C GLY A 222 -7.47 7.83 0.57
N ARG A 223 -6.47 7.07 0.12
CA ARG A 223 -5.37 7.55 -0.72
C ARG A 223 -5.82 8.02 -2.11
N THR A 224 -6.83 7.38 -2.70
CA THR A 224 -7.27 7.57 -4.10
C THR A 224 -8.59 8.33 -4.26
N GLY A 225 -9.07 9.01 -3.21
CA GLY A 225 -10.31 9.79 -3.25
C GLY A 225 -11.54 9.06 -2.71
N LYS A 226 -11.45 7.78 -2.47
CA LYS A 226 -12.42 6.94 -1.78
C LYS A 226 -11.73 6.23 -0.61
N MET A 227 -12.51 5.63 0.30
CA MET A 227 -11.91 4.87 1.41
C MET A 227 -11.10 3.70 0.87
N PHE A 228 -11.62 2.99 -0.14
CA PHE A 228 -10.95 1.91 -0.86
C PHE A 228 -10.97 2.19 -2.37
N ALA A 229 -9.90 1.84 -3.08
CA ALA A 229 -9.77 2.15 -4.51
C ALA A 229 -10.78 1.39 -5.38
N PHE A 230 -11.19 0.17 -5.00
CA PHE A 230 -12.18 -0.60 -5.74
C PHE A 230 -13.52 0.13 -5.90
N GLU A 231 -13.85 1.04 -4.99
CA GLU A 231 -15.07 1.86 -5.05
C GLU A 231 -15.12 2.75 -6.32
N ASN A 232 -13.94 3.21 -6.79
CA ASN A 232 -13.84 3.99 -8.02
C ASN A 232 -14.23 3.19 -9.27
N TYR A 233 -14.08 1.87 -9.22
CA TYR A 233 -14.39 0.95 -10.32
C TYR A 233 -15.75 0.26 -10.17
N LYS A 234 -16.38 0.36 -8.99
CA LYS A 234 -17.63 -0.35 -8.63
C LYS A 234 -17.52 -1.88 -8.83
N ILE A 235 -16.34 -2.43 -8.59
CA ILE A 235 -16.04 -3.87 -8.68
C ILE A 235 -15.55 -4.32 -7.32
N VAL A 236 -16.29 -5.20 -6.66
CA VAL A 236 -15.97 -5.70 -5.33
C VAL A 236 -15.17 -6.99 -5.47
N PRO A 237 -13.97 -7.10 -4.90
CA PRO A 237 -13.19 -8.35 -4.89
C PRO A 237 -13.81 -9.39 -3.94
N ASP A 238 -13.34 -10.63 -4.03
CA ASP A 238 -13.69 -11.68 -3.06
C ASP A 238 -12.81 -11.61 -1.82
N ILE A 239 -11.57 -11.14 -2.01
CA ILE A 239 -10.61 -10.86 -0.94
C ILE A 239 -10.03 -9.47 -1.15
N LEU A 240 -10.10 -8.63 -0.12
CA LEU A 240 -9.46 -7.32 -0.07
C LEU A 240 -8.27 -7.39 0.87
N VAL A 241 -7.10 -6.94 0.42
CA VAL A 241 -5.89 -6.83 1.25
C VAL A 241 -5.57 -5.36 1.48
N ILE A 242 -5.45 -4.97 2.75
CA ILE A 242 -5.09 -3.60 3.18
C ILE A 242 -3.97 -3.62 4.22
N GLY A 243 -3.34 -2.48 4.44
CA GLY A 243 -2.26 -2.32 5.41
C GLY A 243 -1.67 -0.91 5.34
N LYS A 244 -0.34 -0.77 5.46
CA LYS A 244 0.35 0.52 5.40
C LYS A 244 -0.38 1.62 6.20
N ALA A 245 -1.12 2.49 5.51
CA ALA A 245 -1.84 3.62 6.10
C ALA A 245 -2.88 3.22 7.16
N LEU A 246 -3.39 1.98 7.13
CA LEU A 246 -4.28 1.46 8.17
C LEU A 246 -3.66 1.61 9.56
N GLY A 247 -2.35 1.39 9.68
CA GLY A 247 -1.65 1.48 10.96
C GLY A 247 -1.32 2.90 11.43
N GLY A 248 -1.53 3.93 10.59
CA GLY A 248 -1.19 5.31 10.94
C GLY A 248 0.27 5.56 11.32
N GLY A 249 1.19 4.80 10.71
CA GLY A 249 2.63 4.81 11.02
C GLY A 249 3.13 3.50 11.65
N PHE A 250 2.24 2.59 12.04
CA PHE A 250 2.56 1.34 12.71
C PHE A 250 2.36 0.12 11.80
N PRO A 251 3.11 -1.00 12.04
CA PRO A 251 3.07 -2.18 11.19
C PRO A 251 1.74 -2.93 11.34
N ILE A 252 1.00 -3.08 10.26
CA ILE A 252 -0.25 -3.83 10.19
C ILE A 252 -0.51 -4.30 8.77
N GLY A 253 -1.18 -5.43 8.64
CA GLY A 253 -1.86 -5.89 7.45
C GLY A 253 -3.21 -6.47 7.81
N ALA A 254 -4.09 -6.57 6.85
CA ALA A 254 -5.39 -7.22 7.00
C ALA A 254 -5.81 -7.84 5.68
N LEU A 255 -6.37 -9.03 5.78
CA LEU A 255 -7.12 -9.71 4.74
C LEU A 255 -8.59 -9.68 5.13
N ILE A 256 -9.46 -9.21 4.23
CA ILE A 256 -10.89 -9.06 4.47
C ILE A 256 -11.65 -9.85 3.40
N SER A 257 -12.63 -10.65 3.83
CA SER A 257 -13.43 -11.48 2.94
C SER A 257 -14.79 -11.82 3.58
N ASP A 258 -15.59 -12.62 2.92
CA ASP A 258 -16.78 -13.19 3.53
C ASP A 258 -16.41 -14.16 4.66
N ARG A 259 -17.12 -14.08 5.78
CA ARG A 259 -16.93 -14.97 6.95
C ARG A 259 -16.94 -16.44 6.54
N LYS A 260 -17.81 -16.84 5.60
CA LYS A 260 -17.90 -18.24 5.12
C LYS A 260 -16.60 -18.68 4.43
N LEU A 261 -15.93 -17.77 3.71
CA LEU A 261 -14.64 -18.06 3.08
C LEU A 261 -13.52 -18.13 4.12
N LEU A 262 -13.47 -17.17 5.05
CA LEU A 262 -12.47 -17.15 6.13
C LEU A 262 -12.62 -18.33 7.11
N SER A 263 -13.82 -18.87 7.29
CA SER A 263 -14.03 -20.06 8.12
C SER A 263 -13.24 -21.29 7.64
N LYS A 264 -12.76 -21.30 6.40
CA LYS A 264 -11.84 -22.34 5.91
C LYS A 264 -10.51 -22.39 6.66
N PHE A 265 -10.11 -21.35 7.40
CA PHE A 265 -8.93 -21.40 8.27
C PHE A 265 -9.13 -22.13 9.59
N ILE A 266 -10.38 -22.43 10.00
CA ILE A 266 -10.70 -23.00 11.31
C ILE A 266 -10.30 -24.48 11.42
N SER A 267 -10.30 -25.22 10.31
CA SER A 267 -10.11 -26.69 10.34
C SER A 267 -9.21 -27.18 9.21
N ASN A 268 -8.70 -28.40 9.28
CA ASN A 268 -7.94 -29.12 8.25
C ASN A 268 -6.68 -28.40 7.69
N PRO A 269 -5.68 -28.05 8.49
CA PRO A 269 -5.59 -28.26 9.93
C PRO A 269 -6.14 -27.07 10.74
N GLU A 270 -6.53 -27.31 11.98
CA GLU A 270 -6.68 -26.24 12.97
C GLU A 270 -5.36 -25.48 13.12
N LEU A 271 -5.43 -24.16 13.39
CA LEU A 271 -4.27 -23.27 13.49
C LEU A 271 -3.33 -23.34 12.27
N GLY A 272 -3.84 -23.74 11.11
CA GLY A 272 -3.04 -23.92 9.88
C GLY A 272 -2.49 -22.64 9.27
N HIS A 273 -2.96 -21.48 9.72
CA HIS A 273 -2.39 -20.17 9.40
C HIS A 273 -2.55 -19.22 10.58
N ILE A 274 -1.48 -19.04 11.34
CA ILE A 274 -1.43 -18.19 12.53
C ILE A 274 -0.24 -17.24 12.46
N THR A 275 -0.34 -16.13 13.17
CA THR A 275 0.76 -15.20 13.43
C THR A 275 0.78 -14.85 14.92
N THR A 276 1.96 -14.73 15.52
CA THR A 276 2.09 -14.39 16.95
C THR A 276 1.52 -13.01 17.28
N PHE A 277 1.61 -12.04 16.35
CA PHE A 277 1.27 -10.64 16.59
C PHE A 277 0.14 -10.12 15.67
N GLY A 278 -0.48 -10.94 14.85
CA GLY A 278 -1.60 -10.52 13.99
C GLY A 278 -2.81 -10.13 14.83
N GLY A 279 -3.18 -8.85 14.76
CA GLY A 279 -4.21 -8.29 15.66
C GLY A 279 -3.66 -7.82 17.01
N HIS A 280 -2.36 -7.55 17.11
CA HIS A 280 -1.73 -6.98 18.31
C HIS A 280 -2.52 -5.78 18.83
N PRO A 281 -2.94 -5.76 20.11
CA PRO A 281 -3.92 -4.80 20.63
C PRO A 281 -3.44 -3.34 20.52
N VAL A 282 -2.16 -3.08 20.73
CA VAL A 282 -1.58 -1.73 20.58
C VAL A 282 -1.65 -1.26 19.12
N ILE A 283 -1.37 -2.16 18.19
CA ILE A 283 -1.41 -1.84 16.74
C ILE A 283 -2.86 -1.74 16.25
N ALA A 284 -3.76 -2.59 16.73
CA ALA A 284 -5.19 -2.50 16.44
C ALA A 284 -5.78 -1.17 16.94
N SER A 285 -5.36 -0.71 18.15
CA SER A 285 -5.72 0.61 18.69
C SER A 285 -5.28 1.76 17.78
N ALA A 286 -4.06 1.66 17.21
CA ALA A 286 -3.57 2.64 16.23
C ALA A 286 -4.40 2.62 14.94
N GLY A 287 -4.68 1.44 14.41
CA GLY A 287 -5.49 1.26 13.20
C GLY A 287 -6.91 1.78 13.34
N LEU A 288 -7.57 1.42 14.42
CA LEU A 288 -8.90 1.91 14.77
C LEU A 288 -8.94 3.44 14.83
N LYS A 289 -7.99 4.04 15.58
CA LYS A 289 -7.91 5.50 15.69
C LYS A 289 -7.63 6.17 14.36
N THR A 290 -6.82 5.56 13.51
CA THR A 290 -6.53 6.05 12.16
C THR A 290 -7.79 6.13 11.31
N LEU A 291 -8.60 5.06 11.26
CA LEU A 291 -9.86 5.06 10.52
C LEU A 291 -10.84 6.10 11.07
N GLN A 292 -11.01 6.16 12.39
CA GLN A 292 -11.88 7.13 13.05
C GLN A 292 -11.54 8.59 12.68
N ILE A 293 -10.25 8.94 12.62
CA ILE A 293 -9.82 10.30 12.25
C ILE A 293 -10.10 10.56 10.76
N ILE A 294 -9.75 9.63 9.88
CA ILE A 294 -9.97 9.78 8.42
C ILE A 294 -11.46 9.99 8.11
N LEU A 295 -12.34 9.26 8.78
CA LEU A 295 -13.79 9.36 8.62
C LEU A 295 -14.32 10.67 9.19
N ARG A 296 -13.99 10.99 10.44
CA ARG A 296 -14.41 12.22 11.12
C ARG A 296 -14.05 13.47 10.31
N GLU A 297 -12.82 13.52 9.81
CA GLU A 297 -12.30 14.68 9.07
C GLU A 297 -12.57 14.59 7.57
N LYS A 298 -13.19 13.50 7.09
CA LYS A 298 -13.51 13.24 5.68
C LYS A 298 -12.28 13.39 4.78
N LEU A 299 -11.09 12.98 5.25
CA LEU A 299 -9.82 13.22 4.57
C LEU A 299 -9.76 12.56 3.18
N HIS A 300 -10.36 11.37 3.03
CA HIS A 300 -10.45 10.66 1.76
C HIS A 300 -11.15 11.49 0.67
N LEU A 301 -12.19 12.27 1.02
CA LEU A 301 -12.92 13.11 0.06
C LEU A 301 -12.11 14.35 -0.38
N LYS A 302 -11.24 14.85 0.51
CA LYS A 302 -10.38 16.02 0.24
C LYS A 302 -9.21 15.74 -0.69
N THR A 303 -8.88 14.47 -0.95
CA THR A 303 -7.69 14.12 -1.75
C THR A 303 -7.84 14.51 -3.22
N ILE A 304 -9.05 14.51 -3.77
CA ILE A 304 -9.30 14.87 -5.18
C ILE A 304 -9.07 16.38 -5.41
N GLU A 305 -9.45 17.23 -4.45
CA GLU A 305 -9.16 18.67 -4.53
C GLU A 305 -7.66 18.92 -4.48
N LYS A 306 -6.96 18.24 -3.57
CA LYS A 306 -5.50 18.32 -3.45
C LYS A 306 -4.77 17.79 -4.71
N GLU A 307 -5.28 16.72 -5.31
CA GLU A 307 -4.81 16.23 -6.61
C GLU A 307 -4.87 17.32 -7.68
N LYS A 308 -6.00 18.05 -7.77
CA LYS A 308 -6.16 19.14 -8.74
C LYS A 308 -5.10 20.23 -8.57
N ILE A 309 -4.75 20.57 -7.32
CA ILE A 309 -3.70 21.56 -7.04
C ILE A 309 -2.36 21.05 -7.58
N PHE A 310 -1.96 19.81 -7.27
CA PHE A 310 -0.73 19.22 -7.81
C PHE A 310 -0.70 19.24 -9.34
N ARG A 311 -1.76 18.79 -10.01
CA ARG A 311 -1.83 18.75 -11.48
C ARG A 311 -1.79 20.13 -12.12
N ASN A 312 -2.38 21.14 -11.49
CA ASN A 312 -2.36 22.52 -11.98
C ASN A 312 -0.99 23.18 -11.82
N ARG A 313 -0.28 22.89 -10.70
CA ARG A 313 1.00 23.49 -10.35
C ARG A 313 2.21 22.83 -11.03
N LEU A 314 2.15 21.52 -11.26
CA LEU A 314 3.27 20.74 -11.78
C LEU A 314 3.22 20.64 -13.31
N LYS A 315 3.39 21.79 -13.98
CA LYS A 315 3.49 21.90 -15.45
C LYS A 315 4.89 22.34 -15.82
N HIS A 316 5.62 21.49 -16.52
CA HIS A 316 6.99 21.77 -17.00
C HIS A 316 7.31 20.83 -18.18
N GLU A 317 8.11 21.30 -19.15
CA GLU A 317 8.45 20.52 -20.34
C GLU A 317 9.18 19.20 -20.06
N LEU A 318 9.91 19.11 -18.93
CA LEU A 318 10.59 17.89 -18.50
C LEU A 318 9.66 16.84 -17.85
N ILE A 319 8.39 17.19 -17.61
CA ILE A 319 7.35 16.27 -17.11
C ILE A 319 6.53 15.79 -18.31
N GLU A 320 6.62 14.50 -18.64
CA GLU A 320 5.80 13.92 -19.71
C GLU A 320 4.37 13.71 -19.28
N GLU A 321 4.17 13.24 -18.03
CA GLU A 321 2.85 12.85 -17.53
C GLU A 321 2.82 12.90 -15.99
N ILE A 322 1.62 13.16 -15.42
CA ILE A 322 1.32 12.95 -14.00
C ILE A 322 0.33 11.79 -13.90
N ARG A 323 0.79 10.63 -13.42
CA ARG A 323 -0.03 9.42 -13.25
C ARG A 323 -0.56 9.28 -11.83
N GLY A 324 -1.58 8.43 -11.71
CA GLY A 324 -2.20 8.07 -10.44
C GLY A 324 -3.51 8.79 -10.18
N SER A 325 -4.02 8.68 -8.94
CA SER A 325 -5.30 9.23 -8.49
C SER A 325 -5.22 9.69 -7.03
N GLY A 326 -5.95 10.76 -6.70
CA GLY A 326 -5.96 11.33 -5.36
C GLY A 326 -4.56 11.82 -4.95
N LEU A 327 -4.09 11.38 -3.80
CA LEU A 327 -2.72 11.64 -3.34
C LEU A 327 -1.78 10.43 -3.52
N MET A 328 -2.05 9.60 -4.50
CA MET A 328 -1.16 8.59 -5.05
C MET A 328 -0.72 9.01 -6.44
N LEU A 329 0.18 9.99 -6.53
CA LEU A 329 0.64 10.59 -7.78
C LEU A 329 2.12 10.30 -8.03
N CYS A 330 2.52 10.28 -9.30
CA CYS A 330 3.92 10.35 -9.69
C CYS A 330 4.10 11.20 -10.94
N LEU A 331 5.26 11.85 -11.01
CA LEU A 331 5.72 12.54 -12.21
C LEU A 331 6.51 11.55 -13.06
N ILE A 332 6.14 11.39 -14.32
CA ILE A 332 6.93 10.67 -15.32
C ILE A 332 7.81 11.70 -16.02
N MET A 333 9.10 11.60 -15.80
CA MET A 333 10.08 12.49 -16.38
C MET A 333 10.50 12.01 -17.77
N LYS A 334 10.99 12.90 -18.64
CA LYS A 334 11.49 12.55 -19.99
C LYS A 334 12.52 11.41 -19.96
N ASN A 335 13.35 11.35 -18.93
CA ASN A 335 14.31 10.26 -18.74
C ASN A 335 14.66 10.03 -17.26
N SER A 336 15.36 8.94 -16.97
CA SER A 336 15.73 8.57 -15.61
C SER A 336 16.82 9.45 -14.99
N SER A 337 17.63 10.13 -15.78
CA SER A 337 18.64 11.08 -15.29
C SER A 337 17.96 12.30 -14.68
N ILE A 338 16.97 12.87 -15.38
CA ILE A 338 16.16 14.00 -14.87
C ILE A 338 15.45 13.61 -13.57
N ALA A 339 14.85 12.40 -13.52
CA ALA A 339 14.22 11.91 -12.30
C ALA A 339 15.21 11.85 -11.11
N SER A 340 16.43 11.36 -11.36
CA SER A 340 17.48 11.25 -10.34
C SER A 340 17.96 12.64 -9.87
N GLN A 341 18.16 13.56 -10.79
CA GLN A 341 18.56 14.93 -10.47
C GLN A 341 17.46 15.65 -9.68
N LEU A 342 16.19 15.52 -10.10
CA LEU A 342 15.06 16.11 -9.37
C LEU A 342 14.98 15.62 -7.93
N VAL A 343 15.11 14.32 -7.67
CA VAL A 343 15.09 13.77 -6.31
C VAL A 343 16.23 14.33 -5.46
N SER A 344 17.45 14.39 -6.01
CA SER A 344 18.63 14.93 -5.31
C SER A 344 18.52 16.43 -5.03
N GLU A 345 18.17 17.23 -6.04
CA GLU A 345 18.06 18.68 -5.90
C GLU A 345 16.90 19.08 -4.97
N SER A 346 15.77 18.37 -5.03
CA SER A 346 14.66 18.60 -4.11
C SER A 346 15.05 18.34 -2.66
N LEU A 347 15.83 17.29 -2.38
CA LEU A 347 16.37 17.02 -1.05
C LEU A 347 17.26 18.18 -0.56
N ASN A 348 18.12 18.70 -1.43
CA ASN A 348 18.97 19.86 -1.12
C ASN A 348 18.14 21.10 -0.79
N LYS A 349 16.95 21.25 -1.37
CA LYS A 349 16.03 22.37 -1.12
C LYS A 349 15.02 22.11 0.01
N GLY A 350 15.08 20.95 0.69
CA GLY A 350 14.22 20.65 1.84
C GLY A 350 12.88 19.99 1.47
N LEU A 351 12.82 19.30 0.33
CA LEU A 351 11.69 18.49 -0.08
C LEU A 351 12.16 17.04 -0.28
N ILE A 352 11.48 16.07 0.37
CA ILE A 352 11.72 14.65 0.20
C ILE A 352 10.81 14.13 -0.92
N LEU A 353 11.43 13.73 -2.02
CA LEU A 353 10.85 12.94 -3.09
C LEU A 353 11.53 11.57 -3.13
N PHE A 354 10.94 10.60 -3.81
CA PHE A 354 11.56 9.28 -3.97
C PHE A 354 11.14 8.60 -5.28
N PHE A 355 11.92 7.61 -5.69
CA PHE A 355 11.70 6.82 -6.89
C PHE A 355 10.55 5.82 -6.72
N LEU A 356 10.06 5.28 -7.85
CA LEU A 356 9.26 4.06 -7.90
C LEU A 356 10.13 2.84 -8.21
N LEU A 357 9.59 1.64 -7.97
CA LEU A 357 10.41 0.42 -7.97
C LEU A 357 10.87 -0.02 -9.37
N TYR A 358 10.01 0.15 -10.39
CA TYR A 358 10.21 -0.45 -11.71
C TYR A 358 10.27 0.59 -12.82
N GLU A 359 9.60 1.73 -12.69
CA GLU A 359 9.68 2.84 -13.63
C GLU A 359 10.74 3.85 -13.15
N LYS A 360 11.89 3.84 -13.79
CA LYS A 360 13.04 4.68 -13.41
C LYS A 360 12.84 6.18 -13.67
N ARG A 361 11.89 6.53 -14.55
CA ARG A 361 11.54 7.92 -14.86
C ARG A 361 10.53 8.50 -13.85
N ALA A 362 9.95 7.64 -13.01
CA ALA A 362 8.89 8.05 -12.10
C ALA A 362 9.42 8.60 -10.78
N VAL A 363 8.93 9.79 -10.41
CA VAL A 363 9.16 10.43 -9.12
C VAL A 363 7.86 10.47 -8.33
N ARG A 364 7.86 9.87 -7.15
CA ARG A 364 6.70 9.69 -6.27
C ARG A 364 6.26 10.98 -5.61
N ILE A 365 4.94 11.19 -5.57
CA ILE A 365 4.24 12.22 -4.80
C ILE A 365 3.09 11.54 -4.03
N THR A 366 3.35 11.17 -2.79
CA THR A 366 2.39 10.50 -1.90
C THR A 366 2.39 11.13 -0.50
N PRO A 367 2.13 12.45 -0.37
CA PRO A 367 2.19 13.13 0.91
C PRO A 367 1.12 12.60 1.88
N PRO A 368 1.15 12.99 3.17
CA PRO A 368 0.04 12.74 4.09
C PRO A 368 -1.28 13.31 3.54
N LEU A 369 -2.42 12.66 3.84
CA LEU A 369 -3.74 13.19 3.46
C LEU A 369 -4.05 14.51 4.16
N THR A 370 -3.41 14.74 5.30
CA THR A 370 -3.53 15.98 6.11
C THR A 370 -2.72 17.15 5.56
N ILE A 371 -1.91 16.95 4.51
CA ILE A 371 -1.12 18.02 3.90
C ILE A 371 -1.98 19.24 3.55
N SER A 372 -1.54 20.44 3.92
CA SER A 372 -2.23 21.68 3.60
C SER A 372 -1.95 22.15 2.17
N GLU A 373 -2.81 23.02 1.65
CA GLU A 373 -2.63 23.67 0.35
C GLU A 373 -1.31 24.46 0.28
N ASN A 374 -0.97 25.19 1.34
CA ASN A 374 0.28 25.93 1.42
C ASN A 374 1.51 25.01 1.33
N GLU A 375 1.47 23.85 2.00
CA GLU A 375 2.54 22.85 1.93
C GLU A 375 2.62 22.21 0.52
N ILE A 376 1.49 21.99 -0.14
CA ILE A 376 1.45 21.51 -1.53
C ILE A 376 2.11 22.56 -2.44
N ASN A 377 1.71 23.83 -2.33
CA ASN A 377 2.26 24.91 -3.13
C ASN A 377 3.77 25.06 -2.90
N GLN A 378 4.22 25.05 -1.64
CA GLN A 378 5.65 25.07 -1.29
C GLN A 378 6.44 23.94 -1.97
N GLY A 379 5.92 22.72 -1.89
CA GLY A 379 6.59 21.56 -2.51
C GLY A 379 6.60 21.63 -4.04
N CYS A 380 5.50 22.07 -4.66
CA CYS A 380 5.42 22.30 -6.10
C CYS A 380 6.40 23.38 -6.56
N ASP A 381 6.54 24.49 -5.82
CA ASP A 381 7.51 25.54 -6.13
C ASP A 381 8.95 25.02 -6.10
N ILE A 382 9.29 24.20 -5.11
CA ILE A 382 10.61 23.55 -5.04
C ILE A 382 10.83 22.64 -6.26
N ILE A 383 9.85 21.83 -6.64
CA ILE A 383 9.95 20.93 -7.82
C ILE A 383 10.20 21.76 -9.08
N ILE A 384 9.37 22.75 -9.35
CA ILE A 384 9.51 23.60 -10.55
C ILE A 384 10.84 24.35 -10.58
N GLN A 385 11.29 24.89 -9.43
CA GLN A 385 12.60 25.54 -9.32
C GLN A 385 13.76 24.57 -9.55
N CYS A 386 13.64 23.29 -9.16
CA CYS A 386 14.64 22.27 -9.46
C CYS A 386 14.66 21.97 -10.96
N LEU A 387 13.48 21.75 -11.56
CA LEU A 387 13.37 21.43 -12.99
C LEU A 387 13.91 22.54 -13.90
N LYS A 388 13.71 23.81 -13.54
CA LYS A 388 14.30 24.97 -14.30
C LYS A 388 15.83 25.00 -14.29
N LYS A 389 16.49 24.27 -13.40
CA LYS A 389 17.96 24.19 -13.31
C LYS A 389 18.53 22.93 -13.97
N ILE A 390 17.67 21.97 -14.28
CA ILE A 390 18.04 20.72 -14.96
C ILE A 390 17.96 21.00 -16.45
N ASN A 391 19.10 20.99 -17.12
CA ASN A 391 19.24 21.17 -18.57
C ASN A 391 19.07 19.85 -19.30
#